data_6f0ba5af43fa2db878900ed61fea5d82
#
_entry.id   6f0ba5af43fa2db878900ed61fea5d82
#
_cell.length_a   1.000
_cell.length_b   1.000
_cell.length_c   1.000
_cell.angle_alpha   90.00
_cell.angle_beta   90.00
_cell.angle_gamma   90.00
#
_symmetry.space_group_name_H-M   'P 1'
#
loop_
_entity.id
_entity.type
_entity.pdbx_description
1 polymer ?
#
loop_
_entity_poly.entity_id
_entity_poly.type
_entity_poly.pdbx_seq_one_letter_code
_entity_poly.pdbx_strand_id
1 'polypeptide(L)'
;MKKISLALLTLLVIASCKNEHPKEYLSVSGKLENNKDSLITISGRTGVVKTISINNDGSFKDSLKVRKGAIYSFQTNREKRVLIYLKNGFDIDIRGNSEKFMTSFKFSGNGASNSNFILAQLEKNKKLGNPAALFALEEEAFYAKMSVLKKEYDSILSSYKNLDSALVDMVTTQNKQMFAYFKNNYNSNKKIAKGRPSPKFENYIDIKGGKKSLDSFKGKYVYIDVWATWCGPCIREIPALDKLEKEYHSKNIAFVSISTDEFRRSGGSWEAAEKKWSNFVKDRNMSGIQLWSGKDTRFQQEYQINGIPRFILIDPQGNIVDANAPRPSDPRLRNIFNSLDI
;
A
#
# COMPACT_ATOMS: atom_id res chain seq x y z
N MET A 1 19.54 77.14 -50.24
CA MET A 1 18.21 76.64 -49.88
C MET A 1 18.29 75.14 -49.77
N LYS A 2 18.46 74.59 -48.52
CA LYS A 2 18.61 73.17 -48.25
C LYS A 2 17.22 72.65 -47.86
N LYS A 3 16.68 71.72 -48.62
CA LYS A 3 15.41 71.00 -48.29
C LYS A 3 15.71 69.89 -47.30
N ILE A 4 15.15 69.98 -46.13
CA ILE A 4 15.19 68.91 -45.09
C ILE A 4 13.98 68.01 -45.36
N SER A 5 14.23 66.77 -45.78
CA SER A 5 13.21 65.70 -45.88
C SER A 5 13.03 65.04 -44.54
N LEU A 6 11.87 65.21 -43.95
CA LEU A 6 11.45 64.55 -42.69
C LEU A 6 10.93 63.15 -43.01
N ALA A 7 11.72 62.12 -42.73
CA ALA A 7 11.30 60.74 -42.81
C ALA A 7 10.48 60.35 -41.57
N LEU A 8 9.20 60.10 -41.77
CA LEU A 8 8.28 59.65 -40.73
C LEU A 8 8.46 58.13 -40.52
N LEU A 9 9.15 57.78 -39.40
CA LEU A 9 9.35 56.38 -39.02
C LEU A 9 8.09 55.89 -38.28
N THR A 10 7.20 55.19 -38.95
CA THR A 10 6.04 54.52 -38.32
C THR A 10 6.49 53.30 -37.57
N LEU A 11 6.50 53.40 -36.25
CA LEU A 11 6.75 52.30 -35.32
C LEU A 11 5.47 51.38 -35.28
N LEU A 12 5.51 50.25 -35.98
CA LEU A 12 4.51 49.21 -35.79
C LEU A 12 4.71 48.55 -34.44
N VAL A 13 3.90 48.94 -33.47
CA VAL A 13 3.77 48.23 -32.19
C VAL A 13 2.97 46.94 -32.46
N ILE A 14 3.66 45.83 -32.59
CA ILE A 14 3.02 44.52 -32.61
C ILE A 14 2.57 44.26 -31.15
N ALA A 15 1.33 44.60 -30.84
CA ALA A 15 0.68 44.16 -29.62
C ALA A 15 0.52 42.65 -29.67
N SER A 16 1.47 41.93 -29.10
CA SER A 16 1.33 40.52 -28.80
C SER A 16 0.22 40.40 -27.74
N CYS A 17 -1.00 40.12 -28.19
CA CYS A 17 -2.07 39.69 -27.29
C CYS A 17 -1.60 38.39 -26.63
N LYS A 18 -1.00 38.47 -25.43
CA LYS A 18 -0.99 37.34 -24.52
C LYS A 18 -2.45 37.06 -24.19
N ASN A 19 -3.02 36.00 -24.77
CA ASN A 19 -4.28 35.45 -24.30
C ASN A 19 -4.10 35.05 -22.82
N GLU A 20 -4.40 35.98 -21.92
CA GLU A 20 -4.55 35.66 -20.51
C GLU A 20 -5.84 34.83 -20.40
N HIS A 21 -5.66 33.54 -20.24
CA HIS A 21 -6.79 32.63 -19.98
C HIS A 21 -7.54 33.13 -18.72
N PRO A 22 -8.89 33.08 -18.75
CA PRO A 22 -9.68 33.52 -17.61
C PRO A 22 -9.25 32.75 -16.37
N LYS A 23 -8.80 33.47 -15.33
CA LYS A 23 -8.31 32.87 -14.05
C LYS A 23 -9.34 32.02 -13.32
N GLU A 24 -10.61 32.11 -13.72
CA GLU A 24 -11.74 31.40 -13.08
C GLU A 24 -12.03 30.00 -13.66
N TYR A 25 -11.58 29.71 -14.88
CA TYR A 25 -11.80 28.46 -15.59
C TYR A 25 -10.46 27.90 -16.08
N LEU A 26 -10.48 26.62 -16.35
CA LEU A 26 -9.44 25.96 -17.14
C LEU A 26 -10.06 25.42 -18.42
N SER A 27 -9.25 25.26 -19.47
CA SER A 27 -9.66 24.57 -20.69
C SER A 27 -8.95 23.23 -20.82
N VAL A 28 -9.69 22.27 -21.34
CA VAL A 28 -9.15 20.96 -21.76
C VAL A 28 -9.57 20.71 -23.20
N SER A 29 -8.61 20.31 -24.02
CA SER A 29 -8.83 19.90 -25.40
C SER A 29 -7.98 18.68 -25.70
N GLY A 30 -8.24 18.01 -26.81
CA GLY A 30 -7.37 16.92 -27.22
C GLY A 30 -8.00 15.98 -28.22
N LYS A 31 -7.33 14.83 -28.37
CA LYS A 31 -7.77 13.76 -29.26
C LYS A 31 -7.40 12.39 -28.69
N LEU A 32 -8.37 11.49 -28.67
CA LEU A 32 -8.19 10.08 -28.34
C LEU A 32 -8.24 9.25 -29.63
N GLU A 33 -7.11 8.68 -30.00
CA GLU A 33 -7.01 7.74 -31.13
C GLU A 33 -7.68 6.41 -30.76
N ASN A 34 -8.21 5.70 -31.74
CA ASN A 34 -8.88 4.39 -31.59
C ASN A 34 -9.97 4.40 -30.52
N ASN A 35 -10.65 5.55 -30.40
CA ASN A 35 -11.67 5.74 -29.36
C ASN A 35 -13.03 5.24 -29.83
N LYS A 36 -13.75 4.54 -28.94
CA LYS A 36 -15.13 4.06 -29.15
C LYS A 36 -16.10 4.62 -28.10
N ASP A 37 -15.57 5.36 -27.13
CA ASP A 37 -16.36 5.97 -26.05
C ASP A 37 -16.88 7.35 -26.52
N SER A 38 -18.09 7.73 -26.09
CA SER A 38 -18.72 9.01 -26.49
C SER A 38 -18.49 10.13 -25.48
N LEU A 39 -18.03 9.79 -24.28
CA LEU A 39 -17.92 10.73 -23.15
C LEU A 39 -16.59 10.58 -22.42
N ILE A 40 -16.09 11.72 -21.95
CA ILE A 40 -15.02 11.80 -20.95
C ILE A 40 -15.64 12.28 -19.64
N THR A 41 -15.32 11.62 -18.54
CA THR A 41 -15.70 12.08 -17.21
C THR A 41 -14.45 12.54 -16.45
N ILE A 42 -14.48 13.78 -15.96
CA ILE A 42 -13.48 14.32 -15.03
C ILE A 42 -14.08 14.25 -13.63
N SER A 43 -13.42 13.50 -12.73
CA SER A 43 -13.89 13.28 -11.38
C SER A 43 -12.83 13.68 -10.36
N GLY A 44 -13.25 14.33 -9.29
CA GLY A 44 -12.45 14.63 -8.10
C GLY A 44 -12.80 13.70 -6.94
N ARG A 45 -12.30 14.03 -5.75
CA ARG A 45 -12.54 13.24 -4.52
C ARG A 45 -14.03 13.20 -4.12
N THR A 46 -14.80 14.22 -4.46
CA THR A 46 -16.21 14.38 -4.09
C THR A 46 -17.19 13.98 -5.20
N GLY A 47 -16.69 13.43 -6.30
CA GLY A 47 -17.53 12.98 -7.41
C GLY A 47 -17.18 13.61 -8.76
N VAL A 48 -18.10 13.51 -9.69
CA VAL A 48 -17.96 14.04 -11.06
C VAL A 48 -17.94 15.57 -11.02
N VAL A 49 -16.94 16.15 -11.67
CA VAL A 49 -16.78 17.61 -11.83
C VAL A 49 -17.31 18.05 -13.20
N LYS A 50 -17.03 17.27 -14.24
CA LYS A 50 -17.43 17.59 -15.62
C LYS A 50 -17.54 16.30 -16.45
N THR A 51 -18.52 16.30 -17.36
CA THR A 51 -18.62 15.33 -18.47
C THR A 51 -18.43 16.08 -19.77
N ILE A 52 -17.59 15.57 -20.66
CA ILE A 52 -17.20 16.18 -21.94
C ILE A 52 -17.54 15.20 -23.05
N SER A 53 -18.20 15.69 -24.09
CA SER A 53 -18.51 14.89 -25.29
C SER A 53 -17.27 14.70 -26.16
N ILE A 54 -17.12 13.50 -26.72
CA ILE A 54 -16.07 13.16 -27.68
C ILE A 54 -16.71 13.15 -29.07
N ASN A 55 -16.12 13.86 -30.03
CA ASN A 55 -16.54 13.86 -31.42
C ASN A 55 -16.24 12.52 -32.10
N ASN A 56 -16.84 12.24 -33.25
CA ASN A 56 -16.65 11.00 -33.99
C ASN A 56 -15.18 10.77 -34.43
N ASP A 57 -14.42 11.84 -34.60
CA ASP A 57 -12.98 11.76 -34.95
C ASP A 57 -12.08 11.58 -33.71
N GLY A 58 -12.66 11.42 -32.51
CA GLY A 58 -11.97 11.29 -31.23
C GLY A 58 -11.54 12.61 -30.60
N SER A 59 -11.81 13.76 -31.24
CA SER A 59 -11.46 15.07 -30.68
C SER A 59 -12.47 15.51 -29.61
N PHE A 60 -12.02 16.34 -28.67
CA PHE A 60 -12.85 16.94 -27.64
C PHE A 60 -12.31 18.31 -27.23
N LYS A 61 -13.19 19.18 -26.76
CA LYS A 61 -12.82 20.48 -26.16
C LYS A 61 -13.92 20.94 -25.24
N ASP A 62 -13.53 21.37 -24.04
CA ASP A 62 -14.48 21.99 -23.09
C ASP A 62 -13.71 22.85 -22.07
N SER A 63 -14.45 23.61 -21.29
CA SER A 63 -13.93 24.36 -20.16
C SER A 63 -14.62 23.91 -18.87
N LEU A 64 -13.92 23.98 -17.75
CA LEU A 64 -14.47 23.64 -16.45
C LEU A 64 -13.86 24.52 -15.36
N LYS A 65 -14.56 24.59 -14.24
CA LYS A 65 -14.09 25.27 -13.04
C LYS A 65 -13.80 24.24 -11.95
N VAL A 66 -12.64 24.30 -11.35
CA VAL A 66 -12.26 23.46 -10.22
C VAL A 66 -12.14 24.33 -8.97
N ARG A 67 -12.45 23.74 -7.80
CA ARG A 67 -12.39 24.49 -6.53
C ARG A 67 -10.97 24.90 -6.16
N LYS A 68 -9.98 24.02 -6.45
CA LYS A 68 -8.55 24.24 -6.22
C LYS A 68 -7.72 23.36 -7.13
N GLY A 69 -6.45 23.69 -7.29
CA GLY A 69 -5.48 22.80 -7.95
C GLY A 69 -5.40 21.45 -7.24
N ALA A 70 -5.62 20.38 -7.97
CA ALA A 70 -5.59 19.01 -7.43
C ALA A 70 -5.45 17.95 -8.53
N ILE A 71 -5.24 16.71 -8.11
CA ILE A 71 -5.27 15.54 -8.99
C ILE A 71 -6.73 15.12 -9.19
N TYR A 72 -7.10 14.95 -10.46
CA TYR A 72 -8.38 14.49 -10.93
C TYR A 72 -8.23 13.21 -11.73
N SER A 73 -9.31 12.46 -11.86
CA SER A 73 -9.42 11.32 -12.74
C SER A 73 -10.01 11.76 -14.07
N PHE A 74 -9.30 11.53 -15.17
CA PHE A 74 -9.80 11.62 -16.54
C PHE A 74 -10.09 10.21 -17.03
N GLN A 75 -11.33 9.91 -17.37
CA GLN A 75 -11.75 8.55 -17.72
C GLN A 75 -12.83 8.56 -18.82
N THR A 76 -12.83 7.56 -19.69
CA THR A 76 -13.89 7.34 -20.68
C THR A 76 -14.86 6.25 -20.25
N ASN A 77 -14.38 5.29 -19.40
CA ASN A 77 -15.20 4.27 -18.74
C ASN A 77 -14.51 3.81 -17.45
N ARG A 78 -15.07 2.81 -16.75
CA ARG A 78 -14.52 2.35 -15.44
C ARG A 78 -13.11 1.78 -15.52
N GLU A 79 -12.71 1.22 -16.66
CA GLU A 79 -11.42 0.56 -16.85
C GLU A 79 -10.34 1.52 -17.39
N LYS A 80 -10.75 2.53 -18.15
CA LYS A 80 -9.88 3.48 -18.83
C LYS A 80 -9.79 4.79 -18.06
N ARG A 81 -8.79 4.90 -17.19
CA ARG A 81 -8.57 6.05 -16.31
C ARG A 81 -7.12 6.48 -16.28
N VAL A 82 -6.87 7.79 -16.39
CA VAL A 82 -5.56 8.42 -16.16
C VAL A 82 -5.71 9.57 -15.15
N LEU A 83 -4.66 9.81 -14.36
CA LEU A 83 -4.62 10.92 -13.40
C LEU A 83 -4.06 12.16 -14.08
N ILE A 84 -4.72 13.30 -13.89
CA ILE A 84 -4.31 14.60 -14.39
C ILE A 84 -4.35 15.63 -13.26
N TYR A 85 -3.48 16.63 -13.34
CA TYR A 85 -3.53 17.77 -12.41
C TYR A 85 -4.23 18.95 -13.08
N LEU A 86 -5.29 19.42 -12.46
CA LEU A 86 -6.08 20.54 -12.98
C LEU A 86 -6.11 21.70 -11.97
N LYS A 87 -5.99 22.91 -12.51
CA LYS A 87 -6.10 24.18 -11.78
C LYS A 87 -6.70 25.23 -12.71
N ASN A 88 -7.55 26.11 -12.19
CA ASN A 88 -8.09 27.22 -12.98
C ASN A 88 -6.94 28.08 -13.54
N GLY A 89 -7.11 28.55 -14.77
CA GLY A 89 -6.08 29.24 -15.54
C GLY A 89 -5.16 28.33 -16.36
N PHE A 90 -5.32 27.00 -16.26
CA PHE A 90 -4.61 26.06 -17.13
C PHE A 90 -5.33 25.91 -18.48
N ASP A 91 -4.54 25.56 -19.50
CA ASP A 91 -5.00 25.22 -20.84
C ASP A 91 -4.23 23.99 -21.30
N ILE A 92 -4.88 22.82 -21.26
CA ILE A 92 -4.23 21.53 -21.41
C ILE A 92 -4.77 20.82 -22.63
N ASP A 93 -3.89 20.55 -23.61
CA ASP A 93 -4.15 19.61 -24.70
C ASP A 93 -3.74 18.19 -24.28
N ILE A 94 -4.66 17.25 -24.47
CA ILE A 94 -4.55 15.86 -24.01
C ILE A 94 -4.58 14.94 -25.24
N ARG A 95 -3.53 14.16 -25.44
CA ARG A 95 -3.45 13.18 -26.52
C ARG A 95 -3.20 11.80 -25.94
N GLY A 96 -3.93 10.83 -26.47
CA GLY A 96 -3.83 9.45 -26.02
C GLY A 96 -4.43 8.47 -27.03
N ASN A 97 -4.17 7.19 -26.80
CA ASN A 97 -4.73 6.10 -27.59
C ASN A 97 -5.59 5.22 -26.68
N SER A 98 -6.86 5.03 -27.04
CA SER A 98 -7.83 4.31 -26.22
C SER A 98 -7.54 2.81 -26.08
N GLU A 99 -6.75 2.21 -26.96
CA GLU A 99 -6.30 0.82 -26.85
C GLU A 99 -5.08 0.68 -25.94
N LYS A 100 -4.28 1.76 -25.79
CA LYS A 100 -3.12 1.84 -24.90
C LYS A 100 -3.33 2.88 -23.81
N PHE A 101 -4.54 2.95 -23.25
CA PHE A 101 -5.03 4.04 -22.42
C PHE A 101 -4.08 4.40 -21.26
N MET A 102 -3.54 3.43 -20.57
CA MET A 102 -2.70 3.67 -19.37
C MET A 102 -1.28 4.17 -19.68
N THR A 103 -0.80 4.09 -20.92
CA THR A 103 0.61 4.30 -21.26
C THR A 103 0.85 5.31 -22.40
N SER A 104 -0.22 5.75 -23.07
CA SER A 104 -0.09 6.58 -24.28
C SER A 104 -0.29 8.08 -24.05
N PHE A 105 -0.74 8.48 -22.86
CA PHE A 105 -1.11 9.87 -22.61
C PHE A 105 0.09 10.81 -22.61
N LYS A 106 -0.10 11.94 -23.29
CA LYS A 106 0.80 13.09 -23.32
C LYS A 106 -0.01 14.35 -23.11
N PHE A 107 0.51 15.23 -22.31
CA PHE A 107 -0.11 16.52 -22.00
C PHE A 107 0.77 17.64 -22.55
N SER A 108 0.16 18.65 -23.16
CA SER A 108 0.82 19.87 -23.64
C SER A 108 -0.01 21.10 -23.29
N GLY A 109 0.57 22.29 -23.44
CA GLY A 109 -0.05 23.55 -23.08
C GLY A 109 0.27 24.02 -21.65
N ASN A 110 -0.41 25.10 -21.25
CA ASN A 110 -0.18 25.72 -19.95
C ASN A 110 -0.67 24.83 -18.80
N GLY A 111 0.23 24.49 -17.87
CA GLY A 111 -0.07 23.61 -16.75
C GLY A 111 0.16 22.11 -16.99
N ALA A 112 0.40 21.70 -18.24
CA ALA A 112 0.60 20.30 -18.63
C ALA A 112 1.78 19.61 -17.93
N SER A 113 2.82 20.37 -17.57
CA SER A 113 4.00 19.89 -16.84
C SER A 113 3.60 19.11 -15.56
N ASN A 114 2.56 19.56 -14.88
CA ASN A 114 2.05 18.93 -13.66
C ASN A 114 1.48 17.53 -13.92
N SER A 115 0.71 17.36 -14.98
CA SER A 115 0.13 16.07 -15.36
C SER A 115 1.19 15.10 -15.88
N ASN A 116 2.15 15.56 -16.68
CA ASN A 116 3.28 14.76 -17.16
C ASN A 116 4.16 14.29 -15.99
N PHE A 117 4.39 15.15 -15.00
CA PHE A 117 5.11 14.80 -13.78
C PHE A 117 4.39 13.69 -13.00
N ILE A 118 3.06 13.76 -12.85
CA ILE A 118 2.27 12.71 -12.21
C ILE A 118 2.44 11.37 -12.93
N LEU A 119 2.41 11.36 -14.27
CA LEU A 119 2.62 10.14 -15.04
C LEU A 119 4.00 9.54 -14.80
N ALA A 120 5.05 10.36 -14.76
CA ALA A 120 6.41 9.91 -14.47
C ALA A 120 6.54 9.31 -13.06
N GLN A 121 5.89 9.93 -12.06
CA GLN A 121 5.83 9.41 -10.69
C GLN A 121 5.10 8.06 -10.62
N LEU A 122 3.97 7.93 -11.31
CA LEU A 122 3.20 6.68 -11.35
C LEU A 122 3.99 5.56 -12.04
N GLU A 123 4.69 5.86 -13.12
CA GLU A 123 5.55 4.89 -13.79
C GLU A 123 6.71 4.44 -12.89
N LYS A 124 7.32 5.36 -12.16
CA LYS A 124 8.37 5.04 -11.18
C LYS A 124 7.83 4.14 -10.06
N ASN A 125 6.66 4.46 -9.51
CA ASN A 125 6.02 3.66 -8.48
C ASN A 125 5.69 2.24 -8.99
N LYS A 126 5.21 2.11 -10.23
CA LYS A 126 4.96 0.81 -10.87
C LYS A 126 6.23 -0.02 -11.01
N LYS A 127 7.36 0.60 -11.41
CA LYS A 127 8.67 -0.05 -11.54
C LYS A 127 9.25 -0.47 -10.18
N LEU A 128 8.93 0.24 -9.10
CA LEU A 128 9.33 -0.15 -7.75
C LEU A 128 8.72 -1.51 -7.35
N GLY A 129 7.48 -1.78 -7.77
CA GLY A 129 6.79 -3.04 -7.53
C GLY A 129 6.52 -3.32 -6.04
N ASN A 130 6.61 -4.59 -5.64
CA ASN A 130 6.42 -5.00 -4.25
C ASN A 130 7.65 -4.67 -3.40
N PRO A 131 7.52 -3.83 -2.37
CA PRO A 131 8.65 -3.44 -1.52
C PRO A 131 9.16 -4.56 -0.60
N ALA A 132 8.49 -5.72 -0.53
CA ALA A 132 8.93 -6.84 0.30
C ALA A 132 10.38 -7.28 -0.02
N ALA A 133 10.79 -7.20 -1.28
CA ALA A 133 12.15 -7.49 -1.69
C ALA A 133 13.20 -6.53 -1.08
N LEU A 134 12.81 -5.28 -0.78
CA LEU A 134 13.69 -4.33 -0.10
C LEU A 134 13.92 -4.73 1.35
N PHE A 135 12.89 -5.28 2.01
CA PHE A 135 12.96 -5.63 3.43
C PHE A 135 13.76 -6.91 3.69
N ALA A 136 14.05 -7.70 2.65
CA ALA A 136 14.88 -8.90 2.73
C ALA A 136 16.38 -8.62 2.52
N LEU A 137 16.76 -7.40 2.17
CA LEU A 137 18.16 -7.03 1.95
C LEU A 137 18.95 -6.94 3.26
N GLU A 138 20.26 -7.21 3.17
CA GLU A 138 21.19 -6.85 4.24
C GLU A 138 21.25 -5.33 4.43
N GLU A 139 21.69 -4.88 5.60
CA GLU A 139 21.57 -3.49 6.04
C GLU A 139 22.22 -2.50 5.09
N GLU A 140 23.45 -2.76 4.71
CA GLU A 140 24.20 -1.90 3.79
C GLU A 140 23.51 -1.81 2.43
N ALA A 141 23.10 -2.95 1.87
CA ALA A 141 22.38 -3.03 0.60
C ALA A 141 21.03 -2.33 0.65
N PHE A 142 20.30 -2.44 1.77
CA PHE A 142 19.03 -1.72 1.98
C PHE A 142 19.24 -0.21 1.93
N TYR A 143 20.17 0.34 2.72
CA TYR A 143 20.40 1.78 2.76
C TYR A 143 20.99 2.32 1.45
N ALA A 144 21.86 1.56 0.78
CA ALA A 144 22.35 1.90 -0.55
C ALA A 144 21.20 1.98 -1.57
N LYS A 145 20.29 1.00 -1.57
CA LYS A 145 19.11 1.01 -2.44
C LYS A 145 18.16 2.16 -2.12
N MET A 146 17.94 2.46 -0.84
CA MET A 146 17.13 3.61 -0.40
C MET A 146 17.72 4.93 -0.89
N SER A 147 19.04 5.10 -0.83
CA SER A 147 19.74 6.29 -1.34
C SER A 147 19.54 6.46 -2.85
N VAL A 148 19.70 5.38 -3.62
CA VAL A 148 19.46 5.38 -5.08
C VAL A 148 18.01 5.76 -5.37
N LEU A 149 17.04 5.11 -4.72
CA LEU A 149 15.62 5.41 -4.91
C LEU A 149 15.32 6.88 -4.62
N LYS A 150 15.84 7.43 -3.52
CA LYS A 150 15.64 8.82 -3.17
C LYS A 150 16.16 9.75 -4.28
N LYS A 151 17.38 9.53 -4.77
CA LYS A 151 17.96 10.31 -5.88
C LYS A 151 17.11 10.24 -7.15
N GLU A 152 16.55 9.08 -7.46
CA GLU A 152 15.67 8.90 -8.63
C GLU A 152 14.37 9.70 -8.50
N TYR A 153 13.72 9.70 -7.32
CA TYR A 153 12.52 10.51 -7.06
C TYR A 153 12.82 12.01 -7.08
N ASP A 154 13.93 12.44 -6.48
CA ASP A 154 14.37 13.83 -6.49
C ASP A 154 14.71 14.28 -7.93
N SER A 155 15.33 13.42 -8.74
CA SER A 155 15.63 13.68 -10.16
C SER A 155 14.35 13.84 -11.00
N ILE A 156 13.34 12.99 -10.79
CA ILE A 156 12.05 13.17 -11.47
C ILE A 156 11.44 14.52 -11.10
N LEU A 157 11.43 14.90 -9.83
CA LEU A 157 10.87 16.17 -9.39
C LEU A 157 11.61 17.36 -10.01
N SER A 158 12.95 17.34 -10.05
CA SER A 158 13.78 18.41 -10.59
C SER A 158 13.77 18.51 -12.11
N SER A 159 13.41 17.44 -12.83
CA SER A 159 13.34 17.42 -14.30
C SER A 159 12.13 18.17 -14.88
N TYR A 160 11.12 18.45 -14.05
CA TYR A 160 9.93 19.20 -14.45
C TYR A 160 9.98 20.64 -13.95
N LYS A 161 9.74 21.59 -14.86
CA LYS A 161 9.70 23.03 -14.54
C LYS A 161 8.26 23.51 -14.40
N ASN A 162 8.08 24.61 -13.69
CA ASN A 162 6.78 25.30 -13.53
C ASN A 162 5.69 24.40 -12.94
N LEU A 163 6.08 23.52 -12.00
CA LEU A 163 5.12 22.75 -11.23
C LEU A 163 4.37 23.66 -10.25
N ASP A 164 3.10 23.34 -10.03
CA ASP A 164 2.29 24.00 -9.00
C ASP A 164 2.85 23.68 -7.61
N SER A 165 3.00 24.69 -6.76
CA SER A 165 3.60 24.52 -5.43
C SER A 165 2.82 23.52 -4.57
N ALA A 166 1.48 23.52 -4.64
CA ALA A 166 0.65 22.57 -3.90
C ALA A 166 0.87 21.12 -4.36
N LEU A 167 1.15 20.90 -5.65
CA LEU A 167 1.53 19.58 -6.17
C LEU A 167 2.92 19.16 -5.65
N VAL A 168 3.90 20.08 -5.68
CA VAL A 168 5.24 19.82 -5.17
C VAL A 168 5.20 19.46 -3.69
N ASP A 169 4.50 20.24 -2.87
CA ASP A 169 4.37 20.01 -1.42
C ASP A 169 3.69 18.66 -1.13
N MET A 170 2.63 18.35 -1.86
CA MET A 170 1.93 17.08 -1.72
C MET A 170 2.85 15.89 -2.04
N VAL A 171 3.54 15.91 -3.18
CA VAL A 171 4.41 14.81 -3.61
C VAL A 171 5.64 14.67 -2.71
N THR A 172 6.23 15.78 -2.31
CA THR A 172 7.36 15.78 -1.37
C THR A 172 6.96 15.14 -0.04
N THR A 173 5.78 15.48 0.47
CA THR A 173 5.23 14.88 1.70
C THR A 173 4.97 13.38 1.53
N GLN A 174 4.35 12.99 0.41
CA GLN A 174 4.09 11.56 0.11
C GLN A 174 5.39 10.76 -0.02
N ASN A 175 6.40 11.29 -0.72
CA ASN A 175 7.71 10.64 -0.85
C ASN A 175 8.38 10.49 0.53
N LYS A 176 8.36 11.53 1.36
CA LYS A 176 8.89 11.47 2.74
C LYS A 176 8.20 10.38 3.56
N GLN A 177 6.88 10.29 3.49
CA GLN A 177 6.09 9.26 4.17
C GLN A 177 6.42 7.85 3.66
N MET A 178 6.54 7.68 2.34
CA MET A 178 6.92 6.41 1.71
C MET A 178 8.31 5.94 2.17
N PHE A 179 9.31 6.81 2.17
CA PHE A 179 10.66 6.47 2.63
C PHE A 179 10.70 6.17 4.13
N ALA A 180 9.94 6.91 4.95
CA ALA A 180 9.78 6.61 6.38
C ALA A 180 9.12 5.24 6.58
N TYR A 181 8.08 4.92 5.81
CA TYR A 181 7.43 3.62 5.82
C TYR A 181 8.42 2.49 5.48
N PHE A 182 9.24 2.62 4.44
CA PHE A 182 10.23 1.61 4.08
C PHE A 182 11.25 1.40 5.19
N LYS A 183 11.80 2.48 5.75
CA LYS A 183 12.76 2.40 6.86
C LYS A 183 12.16 1.74 8.10
N ASN A 184 10.95 2.12 8.48
CA ASN A 184 10.27 1.57 9.65
C ASN A 184 9.96 0.07 9.46
N ASN A 185 9.47 -0.33 8.29
CA ASN A 185 9.19 -1.74 7.99
C ASN A 185 10.48 -2.57 7.95
N TYR A 186 11.55 -2.06 7.34
CA TYR A 186 12.85 -2.72 7.35
C TYR A 186 13.32 -2.99 8.78
N ASN A 187 13.37 -1.95 9.61
CA ASN A 187 13.81 -2.06 11.00
C ASN A 187 12.93 -3.00 11.83
N SER A 188 11.63 -3.00 11.57
CA SER A 188 10.69 -3.86 12.26
C SER A 188 10.84 -5.33 11.82
N ASN A 189 10.97 -5.58 10.50
CA ASN A 189 11.24 -6.93 9.99
C ASN A 189 12.58 -7.48 10.50
N LYS A 190 13.59 -6.62 10.64
CA LYS A 190 14.89 -7.03 11.17
C LYS A 190 14.81 -7.49 12.64
N LYS A 191 13.89 -6.96 13.43
CA LYS A 191 13.66 -7.39 14.82
C LYS A 191 13.10 -8.81 14.91
N ILE A 192 12.30 -9.23 13.92
CA ILE A 192 11.67 -10.54 13.85
C ILE A 192 12.28 -11.44 12.77
N ALA A 193 13.51 -11.16 12.36
CA ALA A 193 14.24 -12.00 11.41
C ALA A 193 14.63 -13.35 12.02
N LYS A 194 14.82 -14.36 11.17
CA LYS A 194 15.33 -15.67 11.56
C LYS A 194 16.59 -15.55 12.42
N GLY A 195 16.69 -16.34 13.49
CA GLY A 195 17.81 -16.38 14.44
C GLY A 195 17.77 -15.26 15.49
N ARG A 196 16.83 -14.30 15.43
CA ARG A 196 16.67 -13.29 16.48
C ARG A 196 15.83 -13.85 17.63
N PRO A 197 16.05 -13.38 18.88
CA PRO A 197 15.17 -13.72 19.99
C PRO A 197 13.72 -13.39 19.67
N SER A 198 12.82 -14.33 19.93
CA SER A 198 11.38 -14.12 19.74
C SER A 198 10.82 -13.08 20.69
N PRO A 199 9.96 -12.15 20.23
CA PRO A 199 9.03 -11.46 21.09
C PRO A 199 8.31 -12.45 22.02
N LYS A 200 8.09 -12.06 23.29
CA LYS A 200 7.50 -12.94 24.28
C LYS A 200 6.03 -12.61 24.51
N PHE A 201 5.22 -13.63 24.68
CA PHE A 201 3.95 -13.51 25.38
C PHE A 201 4.12 -13.96 26.83
N GLU A 202 3.38 -13.33 27.72
CA GLU A 202 3.50 -13.56 29.14
C GLU A 202 2.13 -13.70 29.82
N ASN A 203 2.00 -14.72 30.65
CA ASN A 203 0.81 -14.93 31.50
C ASN A 203 -0.52 -15.03 30.71
N TYR A 204 -0.52 -15.62 29.52
CA TYR A 204 -1.74 -15.87 28.76
C TYR A 204 -2.56 -16.99 29.41
N ILE A 205 -3.87 -16.83 29.44
CA ILE A 205 -4.80 -17.77 30.10
C ILE A 205 -4.83 -19.09 29.34
N ASP A 206 -4.54 -20.21 30.03
CA ASP A 206 -4.63 -21.57 29.47
C ASP A 206 -6.04 -22.13 29.67
N ILE A 207 -6.62 -22.72 28.64
CA ILE A 207 -7.94 -23.38 28.70
C ILE A 207 -8.01 -24.48 29.77
N LYS A 208 -6.86 -25.10 30.07
CA LYS A 208 -6.73 -26.16 31.12
C LYS A 208 -6.55 -25.59 32.53
N GLY A 209 -6.59 -24.28 32.67
CA GLY A 209 -6.38 -23.54 33.91
C GLY A 209 -4.95 -23.02 34.08
N GLY A 210 -4.86 -21.93 34.85
CA GLY A 210 -3.59 -21.24 35.05
C GLY A 210 -3.19 -20.34 33.86
N LYS A 211 -1.90 -20.04 33.81
CA LYS A 211 -1.33 -19.13 32.82
C LYS A 211 -0.03 -19.71 32.26
N LYS A 212 0.26 -19.41 30.99
CA LYS A 212 1.51 -19.78 30.33
C LYS A 212 2.17 -18.58 29.67
N SER A 213 3.48 -18.63 29.60
CA SER A 213 4.35 -17.69 28.89
C SER A 213 5.18 -18.46 27.86
N LEU A 214 5.80 -17.76 26.91
CA LEU A 214 6.69 -18.41 25.95
C LEU A 214 7.80 -19.21 26.64
N ASP A 215 8.34 -18.70 27.74
CA ASP A 215 9.38 -19.37 28.53
C ASP A 215 8.92 -20.71 29.15
N SER A 216 7.61 -21.00 29.21
CA SER A 216 7.07 -22.31 29.62
C SER A 216 7.43 -23.43 28.64
N PHE A 217 7.91 -23.09 27.46
CA PHE A 217 8.22 -24.03 26.37
C PHE A 217 9.71 -24.11 26.04
N LYS A 218 10.58 -23.52 26.89
CA LYS A 218 12.03 -23.62 26.70
C LYS A 218 12.49 -25.07 26.52
N GLY A 219 13.44 -25.28 25.61
CA GLY A 219 13.95 -26.61 25.25
C GLY A 219 13.14 -27.33 24.19
N LYS A 220 12.01 -26.75 23.72
CA LYS A 220 11.20 -27.30 22.63
C LYS A 220 11.11 -26.32 21.47
N TYR A 221 10.94 -26.83 20.26
CA TYR A 221 10.39 -26.00 19.18
C TYR A 221 8.95 -25.59 19.56
N VAL A 222 8.53 -24.39 19.13
CA VAL A 222 7.18 -23.89 19.38
C VAL A 222 6.58 -23.44 18.06
N TYR A 223 5.52 -24.15 17.61
CA TYR A 223 4.72 -23.73 16.49
C TYR A 223 3.48 -23.00 17.00
N ILE A 224 3.41 -21.70 16.75
CA ILE A 224 2.35 -20.83 17.23
C ILE A 224 1.34 -20.57 16.11
N ASP A 225 0.05 -20.77 16.42
CA ASP A 225 -1.10 -20.34 15.65
C ASP A 225 -1.77 -19.13 16.31
N VAL A 226 -1.76 -17.97 15.65
CA VAL A 226 -2.47 -16.78 16.13
C VAL A 226 -3.81 -16.68 15.39
N TRP A 227 -4.90 -16.79 16.14
CA TRP A 227 -6.23 -16.98 15.59
C TRP A 227 -7.33 -16.25 16.38
N ALA A 228 -8.59 -16.37 15.98
CA ALA A 228 -9.77 -15.96 16.75
C ALA A 228 -11.02 -16.74 16.33
N THR A 229 -12.01 -16.80 17.21
CA THR A 229 -13.27 -17.53 16.97
C THR A 229 -14.12 -16.97 15.82
N TRP A 230 -13.91 -15.72 15.44
CA TRP A 230 -14.57 -15.06 14.31
C TRP A 230 -13.79 -15.16 13.00
N CYS A 231 -12.58 -15.73 13.02
CA CYS A 231 -11.71 -15.83 11.86
C CYS A 231 -12.01 -17.08 11.04
N GLY A 232 -12.84 -16.95 10.02
CA GLY A 232 -13.21 -18.09 9.15
C GLY A 232 -12.00 -18.80 8.51
N PRO A 233 -10.99 -18.11 7.96
CA PRO A 233 -9.76 -18.75 7.47
C PRO A 233 -8.99 -19.52 8.54
N CYS A 234 -8.95 -19.02 9.80
CA CYS A 234 -8.30 -19.72 10.91
C CYS A 234 -9.02 -21.04 11.25
N ILE A 235 -10.34 -20.98 11.32
CA ILE A 235 -11.18 -22.14 11.63
C ILE A 235 -10.98 -23.28 10.60
N ARG A 236 -10.73 -22.93 9.33
CA ARG A 236 -10.46 -23.94 8.30
C ARG A 236 -9.13 -24.67 8.46
N GLU A 237 -8.17 -24.09 9.18
CA GLU A 237 -6.86 -24.70 9.45
C GLU A 237 -6.90 -25.66 10.67
N ILE A 238 -7.91 -25.58 11.55
CA ILE A 238 -8.00 -26.40 12.77
C ILE A 238 -7.85 -27.90 12.48
N PRO A 239 -8.56 -28.52 11.51
CA PRO A 239 -8.40 -29.95 11.27
C PRO A 239 -6.99 -30.35 10.83
N ALA A 240 -6.30 -29.47 10.08
CA ALA A 240 -4.94 -29.72 9.65
C ALA A 240 -3.95 -29.56 10.82
N LEU A 241 -4.20 -28.60 11.73
CA LEU A 241 -3.42 -28.41 12.94
C LEU A 241 -3.54 -29.59 13.89
N ASP A 242 -4.76 -30.09 14.14
CA ASP A 242 -5.02 -31.29 14.97
C ASP A 242 -4.31 -32.53 14.40
N LYS A 243 -4.28 -32.67 13.06
CA LYS A 243 -3.56 -33.75 12.40
C LYS A 243 -2.05 -33.65 12.63
N LEU A 244 -1.47 -32.45 12.47
CA LEU A 244 -0.06 -32.19 12.71
C LEU A 244 0.33 -32.47 14.15
N GLU A 245 -0.47 -32.03 15.09
CA GLU A 245 -0.21 -32.25 16.51
C GLU A 245 -0.17 -33.73 16.86
N LYS A 246 -1.12 -34.54 16.34
CA LYS A 246 -1.09 -36.00 16.49
C LYS A 246 0.14 -36.63 15.84
N GLU A 247 0.55 -36.15 14.67
CA GLU A 247 1.69 -36.65 13.91
C GLU A 247 3.02 -36.36 14.64
N TYR A 248 3.12 -35.23 15.33
CA TYR A 248 4.34 -34.78 16.00
C TYR A 248 4.26 -34.84 17.53
N HIS A 249 3.26 -35.51 18.11
CA HIS A 249 3.01 -35.47 19.56
C HIS A 249 4.16 -36.03 20.41
N SER A 250 4.93 -37.00 19.88
CA SER A 250 6.10 -37.59 20.53
C SER A 250 7.42 -36.88 20.20
N LYS A 251 7.34 -35.79 19.45
CA LYS A 251 8.50 -35.03 18.98
C LYS A 251 8.76 -33.81 19.86
N ASN A 252 9.95 -33.23 19.74
CA ASN A 252 10.37 -32.10 20.55
C ASN A 252 9.77 -30.76 20.06
N ILE A 253 8.46 -30.72 19.87
CA ILE A 253 7.73 -29.53 19.42
C ILE A 253 6.44 -29.34 20.22
N ALA A 254 6.12 -28.09 20.57
CA ALA A 254 4.86 -27.69 21.18
C ALA A 254 3.99 -26.94 20.16
N PHE A 255 2.73 -27.31 20.07
CA PHE A 255 1.73 -26.58 19.28
C PHE A 255 0.93 -25.68 20.19
N VAL A 256 0.98 -24.37 19.95
CA VAL A 256 0.39 -23.34 20.81
C VAL A 256 -0.54 -22.47 19.98
N SER A 257 -1.83 -22.54 20.25
CA SER A 257 -2.83 -21.68 19.63
C SER A 257 -3.14 -20.49 20.55
N ILE A 258 -2.86 -19.28 20.09
CA ILE A 258 -3.11 -18.04 20.82
C ILE A 258 -4.32 -17.35 20.22
N SER A 259 -5.43 -17.33 20.96
CA SER A 259 -6.62 -16.57 20.57
C SER A 259 -6.45 -15.08 20.86
N THR A 260 -6.85 -14.29 19.88
CA THR A 260 -6.91 -12.82 19.95
C THR A 260 -8.35 -12.32 20.01
N ASP A 261 -9.28 -13.13 20.52
CA ASP A 261 -10.67 -12.71 20.71
C ASP A 261 -10.76 -11.47 21.60
N GLU A 262 -11.43 -10.44 21.11
CA GLU A 262 -11.55 -9.14 21.76
C GLU A 262 -13.02 -8.77 22.03
N PHE A 263 -13.22 -7.80 22.92
CA PHE A 263 -14.54 -7.36 23.39
C PHE A 263 -15.45 -6.87 22.26
N ARG A 264 -14.93 -6.15 21.27
CA ARG A 264 -15.73 -5.58 20.15
C ARG A 264 -16.44 -6.63 19.30
N ARG A 265 -15.85 -7.83 19.19
CA ARG A 265 -16.38 -8.95 18.38
C ARG A 265 -17.00 -10.07 19.23
N SER A 266 -17.15 -9.83 20.52
CA SER A 266 -17.53 -10.88 21.51
C SER A 266 -18.54 -10.39 22.53
N GLY A 267 -19.49 -9.56 22.13
CA GLY A 267 -20.58 -9.13 23.03
C GLY A 267 -20.26 -7.94 23.94
N GLY A 268 -19.21 -7.16 23.64
CA GLY A 268 -18.94 -5.87 24.26
C GLY A 268 -18.16 -5.92 25.59
N SER A 269 -17.77 -7.09 26.09
CA SER A 269 -16.91 -7.21 27.28
C SER A 269 -15.77 -8.21 27.09
N TRP A 270 -14.72 -8.09 27.91
CA TRP A 270 -13.59 -9.03 27.90
C TRP A 270 -13.98 -10.39 28.46
N GLU A 271 -14.88 -10.44 29.45
CA GLU A 271 -15.43 -11.65 30.04
C GLU A 271 -16.23 -12.43 28.99
N ALA A 272 -17.01 -11.72 28.16
CA ALA A 272 -17.73 -12.33 27.04
C ALA A 272 -16.76 -12.88 25.96
N ALA A 273 -15.63 -12.19 25.73
CA ALA A 273 -14.61 -12.65 24.80
C ALA A 273 -13.92 -13.93 25.30
N GLU A 274 -13.52 -13.98 26.55
CA GLU A 274 -12.95 -15.18 27.18
C GLU A 274 -13.92 -16.35 27.17
N LYS A 275 -15.18 -16.13 27.56
CA LYS A 275 -16.23 -17.16 27.54
C LYS A 275 -16.47 -17.70 26.13
N LYS A 276 -16.53 -16.82 25.13
CA LYS A 276 -16.72 -17.20 23.72
C LYS A 276 -15.57 -18.07 23.23
N TRP A 277 -14.31 -17.67 23.46
CA TRP A 277 -13.13 -18.46 23.14
C TRP A 277 -13.15 -19.80 23.89
N SER A 278 -13.36 -19.81 25.19
CA SER A 278 -13.36 -21.02 26.01
C SER A 278 -14.42 -22.03 25.56
N ASN A 279 -15.65 -21.56 25.28
CA ASN A 279 -16.70 -22.42 24.74
C ASN A 279 -16.33 -22.99 23.39
N PHE A 280 -15.84 -22.15 22.48
CA PHE A 280 -15.44 -22.59 21.13
C PHE A 280 -14.38 -23.69 21.17
N VAL A 281 -13.35 -23.54 22.02
CA VAL A 281 -12.29 -24.53 22.19
C VAL A 281 -12.84 -25.86 22.73
N LYS A 282 -13.72 -25.79 23.74
CA LYS A 282 -14.35 -26.96 24.37
C LYS A 282 -15.30 -27.69 23.42
N ASP A 283 -16.20 -26.96 22.76
CA ASP A 283 -17.22 -27.52 21.86
C ASP A 283 -16.60 -28.25 20.66
N ARG A 284 -15.39 -27.82 20.26
CA ARG A 284 -14.66 -28.42 19.13
C ARG A 284 -13.57 -29.42 19.56
N ASN A 285 -13.41 -29.66 20.86
CA ASN A 285 -12.36 -30.52 21.40
C ASN A 285 -10.98 -30.19 20.79
N MET A 286 -10.65 -28.88 20.70
CA MET A 286 -9.40 -28.47 20.09
C MET A 286 -8.21 -29.02 20.88
N SER A 287 -7.29 -29.67 20.18
CA SER A 287 -6.07 -30.25 20.75
C SER A 287 -5.02 -29.15 21.02
N GLY A 288 -3.87 -29.55 21.53
CA GLY A 288 -2.76 -28.65 21.80
C GLY A 288 -2.91 -27.77 23.01
N ILE A 289 -2.10 -26.74 23.01
CA ILE A 289 -2.06 -25.73 24.08
C ILE A 289 -2.87 -24.54 23.58
N GLN A 290 -4.02 -24.32 24.21
CA GLN A 290 -4.95 -23.28 23.85
C GLN A 290 -4.86 -22.12 24.82
N LEU A 291 -4.38 -20.98 24.35
CA LEU A 291 -4.14 -19.77 25.14
C LEU A 291 -5.01 -18.62 24.66
N TRP A 292 -5.43 -17.76 25.60
CA TRP A 292 -6.09 -16.50 25.28
C TRP A 292 -5.23 -15.32 25.71
N SER A 293 -4.95 -14.39 24.79
CA SER A 293 -4.11 -13.21 25.03
C SER A 293 -4.78 -12.16 25.92
N GLY A 294 -6.11 -12.20 26.07
CA GLY A 294 -6.85 -11.17 26.80
C GLY A 294 -6.63 -9.78 26.22
N LYS A 295 -6.32 -8.84 27.10
CA LYS A 295 -6.07 -7.43 26.75
C LYS A 295 -4.65 -7.18 26.20
N ASP A 296 -3.76 -8.17 26.28
CA ASP A 296 -2.37 -8.00 25.86
C ASP A 296 -2.24 -8.16 24.34
N THR A 297 -1.89 -7.07 23.68
CA THR A 297 -1.65 -7.02 22.22
C THR A 297 -0.16 -6.89 21.89
N ARG A 298 0.74 -6.86 22.88
CA ARG A 298 2.19 -6.61 22.66
C ARG A 298 2.82 -7.64 21.73
N PHE A 299 2.56 -8.93 21.97
CA PHE A 299 3.05 -10.01 21.12
C PHE A 299 2.67 -9.84 19.65
N GLN A 300 1.39 -9.47 19.41
CA GLN A 300 0.88 -9.22 18.05
C GLN A 300 1.55 -8.00 17.42
N GLN A 301 1.74 -6.93 18.20
CA GLN A 301 2.39 -5.70 17.71
C GLN A 301 3.87 -5.93 17.40
N GLU A 302 4.60 -6.62 18.26
CA GLU A 302 6.01 -6.90 18.08
C GLU A 302 6.27 -7.82 16.89
N TYR A 303 5.40 -8.83 16.66
CA TYR A 303 5.41 -9.65 15.45
C TYR A 303 4.77 -9.01 14.23
N GLN A 304 4.29 -7.76 14.34
CA GLN A 304 3.61 -7.01 13.28
C GLN A 304 2.46 -7.80 12.64
N ILE A 305 1.63 -8.44 13.48
CA ILE A 305 0.50 -9.24 13.02
C ILE A 305 -0.65 -8.28 12.66
N ASN A 306 -0.76 -7.97 11.37
CA ASN A 306 -1.82 -7.10 10.81
C ASN A 306 -3.05 -7.90 10.34
N GLY A 307 -3.00 -9.21 10.42
CA GLY A 307 -4.09 -10.10 10.02
C GLY A 307 -3.85 -11.53 10.47
N ILE A 308 -4.93 -12.28 10.65
CA ILE A 308 -4.94 -13.70 11.05
C ILE A 308 -5.62 -14.56 9.97
N PRO A 309 -5.26 -15.86 9.84
CA PRO A 309 -4.30 -16.61 10.66
C PRO A 309 -2.86 -16.17 10.45
N ARG A 310 -2.04 -16.27 11.49
CA ARG A 310 -0.60 -16.08 11.44
C ARG A 310 0.09 -17.23 12.16
N PHE A 311 1.11 -17.80 11.51
CA PHE A 311 1.88 -18.91 12.07
C PHE A 311 3.31 -18.49 12.30
N ILE A 312 3.92 -18.96 13.41
CA ILE A 312 5.26 -18.60 13.83
C ILE A 312 5.96 -19.87 14.31
N LEU A 313 7.21 -20.04 13.96
CA LEU A 313 8.04 -21.15 14.43
C LEU A 313 9.25 -20.62 15.19
N ILE A 314 9.45 -21.13 16.40
CA ILE A 314 10.50 -20.73 17.34
C ILE A 314 11.33 -21.97 17.70
N ASP A 315 12.64 -21.80 17.88
CA ASP A 315 13.57 -22.87 18.25
C ASP A 315 13.60 -23.13 19.78
N PRO A 316 14.26 -24.22 20.25
CA PRO A 316 14.36 -24.53 21.68
C PRO A 316 15.07 -23.47 22.52
N GLN A 317 15.86 -22.60 21.93
CA GLN A 317 16.55 -21.49 22.59
C GLN A 317 15.69 -20.23 22.67
N GLY A 318 14.51 -20.23 22.04
CA GLY A 318 13.60 -19.10 22.00
C GLY A 318 13.88 -18.12 20.85
N ASN A 319 14.63 -18.52 19.85
CA ASN A 319 14.88 -17.69 18.66
C ASN A 319 13.90 -18.03 17.54
N ILE A 320 13.66 -17.07 16.68
CA ILE A 320 12.77 -17.19 15.55
C ILE A 320 13.38 -18.11 14.48
N VAL A 321 12.70 -19.19 14.14
CA VAL A 321 12.99 -20.01 12.95
C VAL A 321 12.29 -19.41 11.73
N ASP A 322 11.01 -19.06 11.88
CA ASP A 322 10.20 -18.41 10.86
C ASP A 322 9.08 -17.57 11.50
N ALA A 323 9.12 -16.26 11.30
CA ALA A 323 8.09 -15.33 11.81
C ALA A 323 6.78 -15.35 11.00
N ASN A 324 6.77 -16.06 9.86
CA ASN A 324 5.61 -16.21 8.97
C ASN A 324 5.57 -17.64 8.41
N ALA A 325 5.65 -18.62 9.29
CA ALA A 325 5.68 -20.03 8.94
C ALA A 325 4.48 -20.45 8.08
N PRO A 326 4.64 -21.47 7.23
CA PRO A 326 3.53 -22.01 6.44
C PRO A 326 2.38 -22.49 7.33
N ARG A 327 1.17 -22.49 6.75
CA ARG A 327 -0.05 -22.98 7.41
C ARG A 327 0.02 -24.47 7.67
N PRO A 328 -0.76 -25.00 8.65
CA PRO A 328 -0.86 -26.43 8.91
C PRO A 328 -1.23 -27.27 7.68
N SER A 329 -2.09 -26.74 6.81
CA SER A 329 -2.50 -27.42 5.57
C SER A 329 -1.46 -27.39 4.45
N ASP A 330 -0.40 -26.57 4.57
CA ASP A 330 0.64 -26.41 3.56
C ASP A 330 1.72 -27.50 3.69
N PRO A 331 1.96 -28.31 2.64
CA PRO A 331 2.99 -29.36 2.69
C PRO A 331 4.40 -28.86 3.00
N ARG A 332 4.72 -27.58 2.69
CA ARG A 332 6.01 -26.98 2.99
C ARG A 332 6.33 -26.96 4.48
N LEU A 333 5.30 -26.94 5.35
CA LEU A 333 5.52 -26.96 6.79
C LEU A 333 6.21 -28.23 7.25
N ARG A 334 5.77 -29.40 6.73
CA ARG A 334 6.42 -30.69 7.04
C ARG A 334 7.86 -30.75 6.56
N ASN A 335 8.15 -30.17 5.41
CA ASN A 335 9.53 -30.11 4.92
C ASN A 335 10.41 -29.25 5.86
N ILE A 336 9.86 -28.18 6.41
CA ILE A 336 10.56 -27.37 7.44
C ILE A 336 10.78 -28.23 8.69
N PHE A 337 9.74 -28.86 9.24
CA PHE A 337 9.87 -29.69 10.45
C PHE A 337 10.88 -30.82 10.26
N ASN A 338 10.88 -31.48 9.11
CA ASN A 338 11.83 -32.55 8.78
C ASN A 338 13.28 -32.07 8.61
N SER A 339 13.51 -30.78 8.42
CA SER A 339 14.83 -30.17 8.35
C SER A 339 15.35 -29.70 9.70
N LEU A 340 14.55 -29.82 10.75
CA LEU A 340 14.87 -29.42 12.12
C LEU A 340 15.06 -30.66 12.99
N ASP A 341 15.73 -30.49 14.11
CA ASP A 341 15.93 -31.55 15.12
C ASP A 341 14.73 -31.60 16.07
N ILE A 342 13.58 -32.04 15.53
CA ILE A 342 12.28 -32.14 16.23
C ILE A 342 12.01 -33.56 16.69
#